data_137e8b071a9e235dec12cfe01ff77bc8
#
_entry.id   137e8b071a9e235dec12cfe01ff77bc8
#
_cell.length_a   1.000
_cell.length_b   1.000
_cell.length_c   1.000
_cell.angle_alpha   90.00
_cell.angle_beta   90.00
_cell.angle_gamma   90.00
#
_symmetry.space_group_name_H-M   'P 1'
#
loop_
_entity.id
_entity.type
_entity.pdbx_description
1 polymer ?
#
loop_
_entity_poly.entity_id
_entity_poly.type
_entity_poly.pdbx_seq_one_letter_code
_entity_poly.pdbx_strand_id
1 'polypeptide(L)'
;LWSGGSRNLLADDVLSHIADEAAARVAGGPAPAGAVSRVLEQGGIRLRPGAGEVLHASNCRFRGRSVPHLLIRTEAGPVSVLVLRHEPVETPVNFTGGGFSGRIEPSGPGSFALVASTGANLEQAAADLVAAIEWL
;
A
#
# COMPACT_ATOMS: atom_id res chain seq x y z
N LEU A 1 17.00 -4.06 27.52
CA LEU A 1 16.23 -4.04 27.13
C LEU A 1 15.96 -3.68 25.91
N TRP A 2 16.15 -4.27 25.43
CA TRP A 2 15.76 -3.98 24.16
C TRP A 2 14.46 -3.28 24.14
N SER A 3 14.42 -2.32 23.46
CA SER A 3 13.19 -1.64 23.33
C SER A 3 12.33 -2.34 22.31
N GLY A 4 11.50 -3.17 22.76
CA GLY A 4 10.55 -3.82 21.88
C GLY A 4 9.69 -2.84 21.13
N GLY A 5 9.47 -1.67 21.70
CA GLY A 5 8.67 -0.64 21.08
C GLY A 5 9.23 -0.09 19.80
N SER A 6 10.52 -0.29 19.52
CA SER A 6 11.07 0.20 18.27
C SER A 6 10.70 -0.69 17.10
N ARG A 7 10.20 -1.90 17.36
CA ARG A 7 9.84 -2.83 16.32
C ARG A 7 8.36 -2.70 15.97
N ASN A 8 8.07 -2.54 14.71
CA ASN A 8 6.70 -2.48 14.23
C ASN A 8 6.38 -3.76 13.46
N LEU A 9 5.55 -4.64 14.07
CA LEU A 9 5.23 -5.92 13.49
C LEU A 9 4.42 -5.81 12.21
N LEU A 10 3.56 -4.81 12.11
CA LEU A 10 2.79 -4.59 10.89
C LEU A 10 3.73 -4.19 9.75
N ALA A 11 4.68 -3.31 10.02
CA ALA A 11 5.67 -2.91 9.02
C ALA A 11 6.51 -4.10 8.56
N ASP A 12 6.92 -4.96 9.48
CA ASP A 12 7.69 -6.16 9.15
C ASP A 12 6.89 -7.09 8.25
N ASP A 13 5.61 -7.29 8.54
CA ASP A 13 4.75 -8.15 7.73
C ASP A 13 4.53 -7.55 6.34
N VAL A 14 4.36 -6.23 6.25
CA VAL A 14 4.23 -5.54 4.96
C VAL A 14 5.49 -5.74 4.13
N LEU A 15 6.67 -5.54 4.70
CA LEU A 15 7.93 -5.71 3.98
C LEU A 15 8.10 -7.15 3.49
N SER A 16 7.77 -8.12 4.33
CA SER A 16 7.87 -9.52 3.97
C SER A 16 6.97 -9.86 2.79
N HIS A 17 5.72 -9.36 2.83
CA HIS A 17 4.76 -9.60 1.77
C HIS A 17 5.23 -9.00 0.44
N ILE A 18 5.70 -7.75 0.48
CA ILE A 18 6.16 -7.06 -0.73
C ILE A 18 7.41 -7.72 -1.30
N ALA A 19 8.34 -8.15 -0.46
CA ALA A 19 9.55 -8.82 -0.91
C ALA A 19 9.22 -10.13 -1.64
N ASP A 20 8.24 -10.88 -1.15
CA ASP A 20 7.82 -12.12 -1.79
C ASP A 20 7.18 -11.87 -3.16
N GLU A 21 6.48 -10.77 -3.33
CA GLU A 21 5.77 -10.45 -4.56
C GLU A 21 6.61 -9.71 -5.59
N ALA A 22 7.63 -8.99 -5.16
CA ALA A 22 8.41 -8.11 -6.03
C ALA A 22 9.02 -8.86 -7.23
N ALA A 23 9.47 -10.07 -7.01
CA ALA A 23 10.11 -10.88 -8.05
C ALA A 23 9.12 -11.36 -9.10
N ALA A 24 7.85 -11.46 -8.76
CA ALA A 24 6.82 -11.95 -9.68
C ALA A 24 6.18 -10.82 -10.48
N ARG A 25 6.49 -9.58 -10.14
CA ARG A 25 5.81 -8.46 -10.75
C ARG A 25 6.51 -8.02 -12.03
N VAL A 26 5.73 -7.90 -13.08
CA VAL A 26 6.23 -7.43 -14.36
C VAL A 26 5.63 -6.07 -14.65
N ALA A 27 6.46 -5.10 -14.96
CA ALA A 27 5.99 -3.78 -15.32
C ALA A 27 5.23 -3.85 -16.64
N GLY A 28 4.06 -3.26 -16.67
CA GLY A 28 3.21 -3.22 -17.85
C GLY A 28 2.54 -1.87 -17.97
N GLY A 29 1.59 -1.78 -18.86
CA GLY A 29 0.75 -0.59 -18.98
C GLY A 29 -0.30 -0.52 -17.88
N PRO A 30 -1.20 0.47 -17.96
CA PRO A 30 -2.26 0.61 -16.97
C PRO A 30 -3.14 -0.63 -16.87
N ALA A 31 -3.59 -0.94 -15.68
CA ALA A 31 -4.54 -2.02 -15.47
C ALA A 31 -5.90 -1.63 -16.06
N PRO A 32 -6.68 -2.60 -16.58
CA PRO A 32 -8.02 -2.29 -17.05
C PRO A 32 -8.89 -1.70 -15.95
N ALA A 33 -9.61 -0.62 -16.27
CA ALA A 33 -10.41 0.10 -15.27
C ALA A 33 -11.42 -0.78 -14.56
N GLY A 34 -12.08 -1.69 -15.31
CA GLY A 34 -13.05 -2.60 -14.70
C GLY A 34 -12.44 -3.57 -13.71
N ALA A 35 -11.23 -4.03 -13.97
CA ALA A 35 -10.51 -4.91 -13.06
C ALA A 35 -10.12 -4.17 -11.79
N VAL A 36 -9.66 -2.92 -11.93
CA VAL A 36 -9.30 -2.09 -10.78
C VAL A 36 -10.52 -1.86 -9.90
N SER A 37 -11.64 -1.43 -10.48
CA SER A 37 -12.87 -1.17 -9.73
C SER A 37 -13.33 -2.40 -8.96
N ARG A 38 -13.24 -3.57 -9.58
CA ARG A 38 -13.68 -4.81 -8.93
C ARG A 38 -12.84 -5.12 -7.70
N VAL A 39 -11.53 -5.00 -7.83
CA VAL A 39 -10.61 -5.25 -6.70
C VAL A 39 -10.89 -4.29 -5.56
N LEU A 40 -11.06 -3.00 -5.87
CA LEU A 40 -11.29 -1.97 -4.86
C LEU A 40 -12.63 -2.18 -4.16
N GLU A 41 -13.68 -2.45 -4.91
CA GLU A 41 -15.02 -2.67 -4.34
C GLU A 41 -15.05 -3.88 -3.43
N GLN A 42 -14.35 -4.95 -3.79
CA GLN A 42 -14.22 -6.12 -2.93
C GLN A 42 -13.52 -5.77 -1.62
N GLY A 43 -12.61 -4.80 -1.65
CA GLY A 43 -11.94 -4.29 -0.46
C GLY A 43 -12.71 -3.23 0.29
N GLY A 44 -13.88 -2.84 -0.19
CA GLY A 44 -14.73 -1.84 0.47
C GLY A 44 -14.26 -0.42 0.25
N ILE A 45 -13.64 -0.13 -0.88
CA ILE A 45 -13.17 1.22 -1.20
C ILE A 45 -13.46 1.59 -2.65
N ARG A 46 -13.36 2.89 -2.90
CA ARG A 46 -13.39 3.45 -4.24
C ARG A 46 -12.23 4.45 -4.34
N LEU A 47 -11.59 4.52 -5.50
CA LEU A 47 -10.45 5.40 -5.72
C LEU A 47 -10.83 6.50 -6.70
N ARG A 48 -10.78 7.75 -6.23
CA ARG A 48 -10.98 8.91 -7.08
C ARG A 48 -9.68 9.26 -7.81
N PRO A 49 -9.73 10.02 -8.91
CA PRO A 49 -8.51 10.48 -9.58
C PRO A 49 -7.61 11.30 -8.64
N GLY A 50 -6.31 11.26 -8.88
CA GLY A 50 -5.34 12.06 -8.13
C GLY A 50 -4.27 11.26 -7.42
N ALA A 51 -4.46 9.95 -7.25
CA ALA A 51 -3.44 9.11 -6.59
C ALA A 51 -2.34 8.64 -7.55
N GLY A 52 -2.55 8.79 -8.86
CA GLY A 52 -1.66 8.29 -9.88
C GLY A 52 -2.30 7.17 -10.70
N GLU A 53 -1.57 6.71 -11.70
CA GLU A 53 -2.07 5.68 -12.61
C GLU A 53 -1.91 4.30 -11.97
N VAL A 54 -2.98 3.52 -11.95
CA VAL A 54 -2.93 2.16 -11.41
C VAL A 54 -2.37 1.24 -12.48
N LEU A 55 -1.21 0.65 -12.19
CA LEU A 55 -0.52 -0.25 -13.10
C LEU A 55 -0.93 -1.71 -12.90
N HIS A 56 -1.38 -2.05 -11.69
CA HIS A 56 -1.79 -3.40 -11.35
C HIS A 56 -2.72 -3.34 -10.15
N ALA A 57 -3.70 -4.24 -10.11
CA ALA A 57 -4.61 -4.38 -8.98
C ALA A 57 -4.95 -5.86 -8.80
N SER A 58 -4.84 -6.35 -7.58
CA SER A 58 -5.19 -7.72 -7.24
C SER A 58 -5.61 -7.79 -5.78
N ASN A 59 -6.25 -8.88 -5.41
CA ASN A 59 -6.50 -9.17 -4.01
C ASN A 59 -5.46 -10.16 -3.54
N CYS A 60 -4.80 -9.85 -2.43
CA CYS A 60 -3.74 -10.67 -1.86
C CYS A 60 -4.15 -11.11 -0.48
N ARG A 61 -3.53 -12.19 -0.02
CA ARG A 61 -3.73 -12.62 1.34
C ARG A 61 -2.70 -11.96 2.24
N PHE A 62 -3.17 -11.24 3.24
CA PHE A 62 -2.31 -10.56 4.20
C PHE A 62 -2.90 -10.72 5.58
N ARG A 63 -2.14 -11.32 6.50
CA ARG A 63 -2.57 -11.60 7.87
C ARG A 63 -3.91 -12.34 7.92
N GLY A 64 -4.07 -13.31 7.00
CA GLY A 64 -5.28 -14.14 6.97
C GLY A 64 -6.50 -13.51 6.31
N ARG A 65 -6.38 -12.33 5.76
CA ARG A 65 -7.48 -11.62 5.10
C ARG A 65 -7.13 -11.33 3.65
N SER A 66 -8.16 -11.25 2.81
CA SER A 66 -7.99 -10.78 1.45
C SER A 66 -7.95 -9.25 1.48
N VAL A 67 -6.88 -8.67 0.95
CA VAL A 67 -6.70 -7.21 0.92
C VAL A 67 -6.40 -6.74 -0.50
N PRO A 68 -6.87 -5.55 -0.90
CA PRO A 68 -6.48 -4.97 -2.18
C PRO A 68 -5.00 -4.64 -2.19
N HIS A 69 -4.31 -5.05 -3.25
CA HIS A 69 -2.92 -4.69 -3.50
C HIS A 69 -2.87 -3.96 -4.83
N LEU A 70 -2.42 -2.73 -4.82
CA LEU A 70 -2.30 -1.90 -6.00
C LEU A 70 -0.84 -1.58 -6.26
N LEU A 71 -0.48 -1.47 -7.55
CA LEU A 71 0.77 -0.85 -7.93
C LEU A 71 0.40 0.44 -8.64
N ILE A 72 0.86 1.57 -8.11
CA ILE A 72 0.48 2.90 -8.61
C ILE A 72 1.74 3.63 -9.05
N ARG A 73 1.68 4.26 -10.24
CA ARG A 73 2.77 5.11 -10.72
C ARG A 73 2.63 6.48 -10.08
N THR A 74 3.67 6.91 -9.36
CA THR A 74 3.71 8.21 -8.71
C THR A 74 4.98 8.95 -9.11
N GLU A 75 5.14 10.18 -8.66
CA GLU A 75 6.38 10.92 -8.87
C GLU A 75 7.56 10.27 -8.15
N ALA A 76 7.29 9.53 -7.08
CA ALA A 76 8.33 8.75 -6.39
C ALA A 76 8.64 7.43 -7.11
N GLY A 77 8.06 7.20 -8.29
CA GLY A 77 8.17 5.95 -9.04
C GLY A 77 6.98 5.04 -8.73
N PRO A 78 7.07 3.76 -9.13
CA PRO A 78 6.02 2.79 -8.81
C PRO A 78 5.95 2.54 -7.31
N VAL A 79 4.75 2.60 -6.75
CA VAL A 79 4.52 2.40 -5.32
C VAL A 79 3.51 1.28 -5.15
N SER A 80 3.87 0.28 -4.35
CA SER A 80 2.94 -0.77 -3.95
C SER A 80 2.08 -0.28 -2.80
N VAL A 81 0.78 -0.51 -2.87
CA VAL A 81 -0.16 -0.08 -1.84
C VAL A 81 -0.98 -1.28 -1.39
N LEU A 82 -0.98 -1.54 -0.08
CA LEU A 82 -1.89 -2.49 0.53
C LEU A 82 -2.96 -1.70 1.27
N VAL A 83 -4.23 -2.02 1.01
CA VAL A 83 -5.35 -1.37 1.68
C VAL A 83 -5.74 -2.21 2.89
N LEU A 84 -5.46 -1.72 4.08
CA LEU A 84 -5.52 -2.49 5.32
C LEU A 84 -6.67 -2.03 6.20
N ARG A 85 -7.90 -2.37 5.80
CA ARG A 85 -9.12 -1.96 6.48
C ARG A 85 -9.16 -2.36 7.95
N HIS A 86 -8.51 -3.48 8.29
CA HIS A 86 -8.57 -4.05 9.64
C HIS A 86 -7.30 -3.82 10.45
N GLU A 87 -6.41 -2.96 9.97
CA GLU A 87 -5.13 -2.69 10.64
C GLU A 87 -5.01 -1.19 10.92
N PRO A 88 -5.77 -0.65 11.87
CA PRO A 88 -5.68 0.78 12.16
C PRO A 88 -4.35 1.13 12.82
N VAL A 89 -3.85 2.31 12.51
CA VAL A 89 -2.70 2.90 13.19
C VAL A 89 -3.08 4.31 13.61
N GLU A 90 -2.53 4.79 14.71
CA GLU A 90 -2.88 6.12 15.23
C GLU A 90 -2.12 7.22 14.51
N THR A 91 -0.87 6.96 14.16
CA THR A 91 0.00 7.93 13.50
C THR A 91 0.74 7.26 12.36
N PRO A 92 1.22 8.03 11.38
CA PRO A 92 2.01 7.46 10.31
C PRO A 92 3.27 6.78 10.82
N VAL A 93 3.62 5.66 10.20
CA VAL A 93 4.82 4.89 10.52
C VAL A 93 5.69 4.82 9.28
N ASN A 94 6.93 5.33 9.38
CA ASN A 94 7.90 5.19 8.30
C ASN A 94 8.85 4.05 8.63
N PHE A 95 9.22 3.27 7.62
CA PHE A 95 10.09 2.12 7.83
C PHE A 95 10.93 1.84 6.59
N THR A 96 12.03 1.11 6.77
CA THR A 96 12.90 0.68 5.68
C THR A 96 13.35 -0.74 5.94
N GLY A 97 13.68 -1.46 4.89
CA GLY A 97 14.23 -2.81 4.98
C GLY A 97 14.22 -3.50 3.63
N GLY A 98 15.15 -4.42 3.40
CA GLY A 98 15.18 -5.25 2.22
C GLY A 98 15.26 -4.51 0.89
N GLY A 99 15.82 -3.29 0.86
CA GLY A 99 15.87 -2.48 -0.35
C GLY A 99 14.62 -1.65 -0.58
N PHE A 100 13.73 -1.54 0.41
CA PHE A 100 12.47 -0.79 0.30
C PHE A 100 12.39 0.31 1.34
N SER A 101 11.67 1.38 1.00
CA SER A 101 11.17 2.37 1.93
C SER A 101 9.66 2.24 1.98
N GLY A 102 9.10 2.37 3.17
CA GLY A 102 7.66 2.23 3.33
C GLY A 102 7.07 3.24 4.31
N ARG A 103 5.75 3.38 4.22
CA ARG A 103 4.99 4.23 5.12
C ARG A 103 3.62 3.60 5.33
N ILE A 104 3.19 3.51 6.57
CA ILE A 104 1.83 3.13 6.91
C ILE A 104 1.10 4.41 7.29
N GLU A 105 0.02 4.69 6.59
CA GLU A 105 -0.74 5.93 6.74
C GLU A 105 -2.11 5.62 7.32
N PRO A 106 -2.52 6.24 8.43
CA PRO A 106 -3.88 6.05 8.96
C PRO A 106 -4.90 6.59 7.98
N SER A 107 -6.00 5.87 7.81
CA SER A 107 -7.10 6.32 6.97
C SER A 107 -8.36 5.56 7.30
N GLY A 108 -9.47 6.26 7.47
CA GLY A 108 -10.77 5.65 7.71
C GLY A 108 -10.74 4.62 8.83
N PRO A 109 -11.31 3.43 8.59
CA PRO A 109 -11.36 2.38 9.61
C PRO A 109 -10.03 1.66 9.82
N GLY A 110 -9.03 1.89 8.96
CA GLY A 110 -7.76 1.16 9.01
C GLY A 110 -6.58 2.00 8.59
N SER A 111 -5.84 1.51 7.60
CA SER A 111 -4.64 2.17 7.12
C SER A 111 -4.32 1.76 5.68
N PHE A 112 -3.34 2.42 5.09
CA PHE A 112 -2.68 1.94 3.88
C PHE A 112 -1.22 1.72 4.16
N ALA A 113 -0.62 0.72 3.54
CA ALA A 113 0.82 0.58 3.53
C ALA A 113 1.32 0.90 2.12
N LEU A 114 2.25 1.86 2.02
CA LEU A 114 2.91 2.22 0.77
C LEU A 114 4.34 1.74 0.83
N VAL A 115 4.81 1.09 -0.23
CA VAL A 115 6.19 0.59 -0.29
C VAL A 115 6.78 0.87 -1.66
N ALA A 116 7.99 1.41 -1.68
CA ALA A 116 8.72 1.73 -2.90
C ALA A 116 10.20 1.42 -2.71
N SER A 117 11.01 1.67 -3.73
CA SER A 117 12.45 1.48 -3.63
C SER A 117 13.05 2.36 -2.54
N THR A 118 14.13 1.90 -1.93
CA THR A 118 14.83 2.66 -0.88
C THR A 118 15.15 4.08 -1.33
N GLY A 119 14.89 5.03 -0.44
CA GLY A 119 15.13 6.44 -0.68
C GLY A 119 13.93 7.20 -1.21
N ALA A 120 12.84 6.52 -1.59
CA ALA A 120 11.65 7.22 -2.05
C ALA A 120 11.01 7.99 -0.90
N ASN A 121 10.56 9.21 -1.20
CA ASN A 121 9.79 9.99 -0.24
C ASN A 121 8.31 9.71 -0.49
N LEU A 122 7.69 9.01 0.45
CA LEU A 122 6.31 8.55 0.30
C LEU A 122 5.28 9.49 0.93
N GLU A 123 5.72 10.59 1.50
CA GLU A 123 4.81 11.51 2.20
C GLU A 123 3.76 12.08 1.25
N GLN A 124 4.18 12.58 0.10
CA GLN A 124 3.25 13.15 -0.87
C GLN A 124 2.35 12.07 -1.49
N ALA A 125 2.91 10.93 -1.81
CA ALA A 125 2.13 9.81 -2.35
C ALA A 125 1.05 9.38 -1.35
N ALA A 126 1.39 9.34 -0.06
CA ALA A 126 0.42 9.00 0.97
C ALA A 126 -0.67 10.05 1.08
N ALA A 127 -0.32 11.34 1.02
CA ALA A 127 -1.29 12.42 1.08
C ALA A 127 -2.26 12.35 -0.11
N ASP A 128 -1.73 12.14 -1.31
CA ASP A 128 -2.55 12.02 -2.51
C ASP A 128 -3.50 10.83 -2.44
N LEU A 129 -3.02 9.72 -1.89
CA LEU A 129 -3.83 8.51 -1.75
C LEU A 129 -4.94 8.70 -0.73
N VAL A 130 -4.64 9.31 0.42
CA VAL A 130 -5.65 9.61 1.44
C VAL A 130 -6.77 10.46 0.86
N ALA A 131 -6.41 11.46 0.05
CA ALA A 131 -7.39 12.35 -0.57
C ALA A 131 -8.23 11.64 -1.63
N ALA A 132 -7.69 10.61 -2.28
CA ALA A 132 -8.36 9.92 -3.39
C ALA A 132 -9.20 8.73 -2.92
N ILE A 133 -8.89 8.12 -1.80
CA ILE A 133 -9.64 6.96 -1.33
C ILE A 133 -10.95 7.36 -0.67
N GLU A 134 -11.99 6.62 -1.06
CA GLU A 134 -13.31 6.72 -0.43
C GLU A 134 -13.62 5.36 0.18
N TRP A 135 -13.80 5.32 1.50
CA TRP A 135 -14.20 4.08 2.19
C TRP A 135 -15.71 3.88 2.04
N LEU A 136 -16.09 2.69 1.64
CA LEU A 136 -17.50 2.33 1.42
C LEU A 136 -18.12 1.68 2.66
#